data_f0043bc7912a38c4d1eb81d7733b4c7a
#
_entry.id   f0043bc7912a38c4d1eb81d7733b4c7a
#
_cell.length_a   1.000
_cell.length_b   1.000
_cell.length_c   1.000
_cell.angle_alpha   90.00
_cell.angle_beta   90.00
_cell.angle_gamma   90.00
#
_symmetry.space_group_name_H-M   'P 1'
#
loop_
_entity.id
_entity.type
_entity.pdbx_description
1 polymer ?
#
loop_
_entity_poly.entity_id
_entity_poly.type
_entity_poly.pdbx_seq_one_letter_code
_entity_poly.pdbx_strand_id
1 'polypeptide(L)'
;MQMTRKKVGLYDPFLDVMGGGERHILSILQVLESEGYDVSIFWDTDLTKQIENTLNLPFRSLTFAKNIFKKGTAFERLKALQKYDMLFYVTDGSYFVSSARKTYIFCMVPDKKLYNMNLANRAKTAHSQFISNSIFTNNLLEKWSLHPTAILPYIAEEFINTPARYPKERIILSVGRFFPHLHSKRQDIAIKWFSQLKKQLPEFKDFTLHLAGSATSGDKNYLKELRLLSAHDDSIVFHENISYEKLVSLYQSAQYYWHFAGFDVDETIHPEKTEHLGIAPLEAMASACITFAYKAGGPKELIFNGRNGYLFEDQKQLFFLMHQVHQNSKQQNIVKATAQKFVQDNFSYEVFADRVKEVLL
;
A
#
# COMPACT_ATOMS: atom_id res chain seq x y z
N MET A 1 22.79 -12.21 34.65
CA MET A 1 21.52 -11.47 34.58
C MET A 1 20.97 -11.68 33.19
N GLN A 2 19.91 -12.47 33.00
CA GLN A 2 19.20 -12.50 31.72
C GLN A 2 18.60 -11.11 31.52
N MET A 3 19.09 -10.37 30.50
CA MET A 3 18.44 -9.13 30.10
C MET A 3 17.01 -9.49 29.67
N THR A 4 16.01 -8.95 30.37
CA THR A 4 14.62 -9.09 29.94
C THR A 4 14.49 -8.45 28.56
N ARG A 5 14.09 -9.22 27.56
CA ARG A 5 13.84 -8.71 26.21
C ARG A 5 12.79 -7.61 26.25
N LYS A 6 13.00 -6.55 25.50
CA LYS A 6 12.01 -5.49 25.33
C LYS A 6 10.78 -6.05 24.61
N LYS A 7 9.62 -5.48 24.88
CA LYS A 7 8.33 -5.98 24.34
C LYS A 7 7.64 -4.91 23.50
N VAL A 8 7.18 -5.31 22.34
CA VAL A 8 6.32 -4.48 21.49
C VAL A 8 4.96 -5.15 21.30
N GLY A 9 3.89 -4.37 21.42
CA GLY A 9 2.52 -4.79 21.20
C GLY A 9 1.91 -4.12 19.97
N LEU A 10 1.03 -4.81 19.26
CA LEU A 10 0.19 -4.26 18.20
C LEU A 10 -1.28 -4.49 18.51
N TYR A 11 -2.09 -3.45 18.38
CA TYR A 11 -3.52 -3.56 18.19
C TYR A 11 -3.91 -3.00 16.81
N ASP A 12 -4.41 -3.87 15.95
CA ASP A 12 -4.93 -3.51 14.64
C ASP A 12 -6.35 -4.10 14.49
N PRO A 13 -7.41 -3.27 14.46
CA PRO A 13 -8.78 -3.75 14.31
C PRO A 13 -9.09 -4.33 12.92
N PHE A 14 -8.20 -4.13 11.95
CA PHE A 14 -8.34 -4.55 10.55
C PHE A 14 -7.36 -5.66 10.15
N LEU A 15 -6.69 -6.29 11.12
CA LEU A 15 -5.60 -7.24 10.86
C LEU A 15 -5.98 -8.38 9.90
N ASP A 16 -7.23 -8.83 9.93
CA ASP A 16 -7.75 -9.91 9.07
C ASP A 16 -7.95 -9.51 7.59
N VAL A 17 -7.83 -8.22 7.25
CA VAL A 17 -7.88 -7.73 5.86
C VAL A 17 -6.63 -8.17 5.08
N MET A 18 -5.47 -8.27 5.74
CA MET A 18 -4.19 -8.68 5.16
C MET A 18 -3.81 -7.91 3.89
N GLY A 19 -4.02 -6.59 3.93
CA GLY A 19 -3.69 -5.68 2.83
C GLY A 19 -2.33 -5.01 2.97
N GLY A 20 -2.08 -4.00 2.13
CA GLY A 20 -0.81 -3.24 2.14
C GLY A 20 -0.57 -2.45 3.42
N GLY A 21 -1.63 -1.99 4.09
CA GLY A 21 -1.54 -1.30 5.38
C GLY A 21 -1.07 -2.22 6.49
N GLU A 22 -1.68 -3.40 6.60
CA GLU A 22 -1.31 -4.44 7.57
C GLU A 22 0.10 -4.96 7.31
N ARG A 23 0.46 -5.17 6.03
CA ARG A 23 1.83 -5.51 5.66
C ARG A 23 2.82 -4.46 6.14
N HIS A 24 2.50 -3.19 6.01
CA HIS A 24 3.39 -2.10 6.41
C HIS A 24 3.61 -2.07 7.93
N ILE A 25 2.55 -2.07 8.74
CA ILE A 25 2.72 -2.04 10.22
C ILE A 25 3.40 -3.31 10.73
N LEU A 26 3.09 -4.48 10.16
CA LEU A 26 3.75 -5.73 10.50
C LEU A 26 5.24 -5.71 10.12
N SER A 27 5.60 -5.09 9.00
CA SER A 27 7.01 -4.91 8.62
C SER A 27 7.79 -4.05 9.62
N ILE A 28 7.17 -3.00 10.18
CA ILE A 28 7.77 -2.22 11.27
C ILE A 28 8.06 -3.12 12.48
N LEU A 29 7.11 -3.99 12.85
CA LEU A 29 7.30 -4.93 13.94
C LEU A 29 8.40 -5.97 13.65
N GLN A 30 8.53 -6.40 12.40
CA GLN A 30 9.60 -7.33 11.99
C GLN A 30 11.00 -6.70 12.13
N VAL A 31 11.14 -5.41 11.82
CA VAL A 31 12.39 -4.68 12.10
C VAL A 31 12.64 -4.63 13.61
N LEU A 32 11.64 -4.33 14.44
CA LEU A 32 11.79 -4.32 15.89
C LEU A 32 12.12 -5.72 16.45
N GLU A 33 11.55 -6.78 15.88
CA GLU A 33 11.94 -8.15 16.24
C GLU A 33 13.43 -8.40 15.95
N SER A 34 13.93 -7.93 14.81
CA SER A 34 15.36 -8.06 14.46
C SER A 34 16.27 -7.29 15.42
N GLU A 35 15.78 -6.21 16.02
CA GLU A 35 16.44 -5.42 17.07
C GLU A 35 16.22 -5.99 18.50
N GLY A 36 15.71 -7.21 18.60
CA GLY A 36 15.60 -7.97 19.84
C GLY A 36 14.35 -7.71 20.67
N TYR A 37 13.29 -7.17 20.08
CA TYR A 37 11.99 -7.06 20.74
C TYR A 37 11.18 -8.36 20.61
N ASP A 38 10.47 -8.73 21.69
CA ASP A 38 9.42 -9.76 21.62
C ASP A 38 8.15 -9.11 21.08
N VAL A 39 7.59 -9.66 19.98
CA VAL A 39 6.42 -9.12 19.29
C VAL A 39 5.15 -9.82 19.75
N SER A 40 4.14 -9.03 20.14
CA SER A 40 2.82 -9.53 20.51
C SER A 40 1.72 -8.79 19.78
N ILE A 41 0.74 -9.50 19.23
CA ILE A 41 -0.44 -8.92 18.59
C ILE A 41 -1.66 -9.21 19.46
N PHE A 42 -2.46 -8.18 19.75
CA PHE A 42 -3.71 -8.32 20.51
C PHE A 42 -4.84 -8.77 19.56
N TRP A 43 -4.91 -10.09 19.38
CA TRP A 43 -5.89 -10.75 18.52
C TRP A 43 -6.27 -12.12 19.08
N ASP A 44 -7.55 -12.49 19.04
CA ASP A 44 -8.05 -13.68 19.73
C ASP A 44 -7.74 -15.02 19.01
N THR A 45 -7.26 -14.98 17.78
CA THR A 45 -6.84 -16.14 16.98
C THR A 45 -5.39 -16.01 16.53
N ASP A 46 -4.70 -17.12 16.41
CA ASP A 46 -3.36 -17.14 15.82
C ASP A 46 -3.45 -17.02 14.29
N LEU A 47 -2.92 -15.92 13.75
CA LEU A 47 -2.87 -15.63 12.32
C LEU A 47 -1.46 -15.78 11.73
N THR A 48 -0.51 -16.38 12.44
CA THR A 48 0.90 -16.49 12.01
C THR A 48 1.02 -17.04 10.58
N LYS A 49 0.38 -18.18 10.31
CA LYS A 49 0.41 -18.79 8.97
C LYS A 49 -0.23 -17.91 7.90
N GLN A 50 -1.28 -17.18 8.24
CA GLN A 50 -1.95 -16.30 7.29
C GLN A 50 -1.07 -15.08 6.96
N ILE A 51 -0.41 -14.49 7.96
CA ILE A 51 0.55 -13.40 7.80
C ILE A 51 1.71 -13.85 6.91
N GLU A 52 2.29 -15.01 7.20
CA GLU A 52 3.40 -15.58 6.43
C GLU A 52 3.00 -15.86 4.97
N ASN A 53 1.89 -16.56 4.75
CA ASN A 53 1.47 -16.98 3.41
C ASN A 53 0.92 -15.85 2.55
N THR A 54 0.23 -14.86 3.15
CA THR A 54 -0.44 -13.80 2.40
C THR A 54 0.44 -12.57 2.22
N LEU A 55 1.20 -12.20 3.27
CA LEU A 55 2.01 -10.98 3.28
C LEU A 55 3.51 -11.25 3.04
N ASN A 56 3.92 -12.49 2.98
CA ASN A 56 5.33 -12.93 2.89
C ASN A 56 6.18 -12.30 4.02
N LEU A 57 5.68 -12.34 5.25
CA LEU A 57 6.32 -11.78 6.44
C LEU A 57 6.53 -12.87 7.51
N PRO A 58 7.64 -13.64 7.45
CA PRO A 58 7.96 -14.59 8.49
C PRO A 58 8.48 -13.87 9.74
N PHE A 59 7.91 -14.23 10.91
CA PHE A 59 8.40 -13.81 12.21
C PHE A 59 9.11 -14.97 12.91
N ARG A 60 10.13 -14.68 13.71
CA ARG A 60 10.85 -15.67 14.52
C ARG A 60 10.08 -16.07 15.78
N SER A 61 9.40 -15.10 16.37
CA SER A 61 8.73 -15.26 17.69
C SER A 61 7.49 -14.37 17.82
N LEU A 62 6.52 -14.52 16.89
CA LEU A 62 5.25 -13.80 17.00
C LEU A 62 4.33 -14.48 18.01
N THR A 63 3.73 -13.69 18.90
CA THR A 63 2.73 -14.17 19.86
C THR A 63 1.40 -13.45 19.69
N PHE A 64 0.30 -14.19 19.89
CA PHE A 64 -1.05 -13.62 19.89
C PHE A 64 -1.55 -13.54 21.35
N ALA A 65 -1.88 -12.34 21.80
CA ALA A 65 -2.39 -12.06 23.13
C ALA A 65 -3.90 -11.83 23.06
N LYS A 66 -4.61 -12.14 24.16
CA LYS A 66 -6.03 -11.85 24.29
C LYS A 66 -6.33 -10.39 23.89
N ASN A 67 -7.34 -10.21 23.04
CA ASN A 67 -7.72 -8.88 22.58
C ASN A 67 -8.45 -8.07 23.68
N ILE A 68 -7.65 -7.38 24.50
CA ILE A 68 -8.10 -6.53 25.60
C ILE A 68 -8.78 -5.23 25.11
N PHE A 69 -8.71 -4.93 23.82
CA PHE A 69 -9.34 -3.74 23.24
C PHE A 69 -10.80 -3.98 22.86
N LYS A 70 -11.15 -5.22 22.51
CA LYS A 70 -12.54 -5.60 22.21
C LYS A 70 -13.39 -5.86 23.46
N LYS A 71 -12.84 -6.53 24.48
CA LYS A 71 -13.63 -7.05 25.63
C LYS A 71 -13.07 -6.69 26.99
N GLY A 72 -11.94 -5.96 27.06
CA GLY A 72 -11.30 -5.60 28.33
C GLY A 72 -11.82 -4.28 28.90
N THR A 73 -11.81 -4.18 30.22
CA THR A 73 -12.01 -2.90 30.93
C THR A 73 -10.81 -1.97 30.72
N ALA A 74 -10.99 -0.67 30.98
CA ALA A 74 -9.89 0.29 30.92
C ALA A 74 -8.76 -0.07 31.93
N PHE A 75 -9.12 -0.56 33.09
CA PHE A 75 -8.17 -0.97 34.12
C PHE A 75 -7.35 -2.20 33.68
N GLU A 76 -8.00 -3.24 33.14
CA GLU A 76 -7.31 -4.43 32.64
C GLU A 76 -6.36 -4.07 31.48
N ARG A 77 -6.78 -3.17 30.59
CA ARG A 77 -5.95 -2.68 29.51
C ARG A 77 -4.71 -1.95 30.03
N LEU A 78 -4.87 -1.00 30.93
CA LEU A 78 -3.75 -0.29 31.55
C LEU A 78 -2.78 -1.26 32.23
N LYS A 79 -3.27 -2.20 33.05
CA LYS A 79 -2.43 -3.20 33.72
C LYS A 79 -1.67 -4.09 32.71
N ALA A 80 -2.32 -4.49 31.63
CA ALA A 80 -1.69 -5.33 30.59
C ALA A 80 -0.61 -4.60 29.81
N LEU A 81 -0.82 -3.30 29.52
CA LEU A 81 0.09 -2.50 28.70
C LEU A 81 1.35 -2.06 29.42
N GLN A 82 1.37 -2.01 30.76
CA GLN A 82 2.57 -1.63 31.55
C GLN A 82 3.82 -2.47 31.28
N LYS A 83 3.65 -3.69 30.76
CA LYS A 83 4.76 -4.60 30.44
C LYS A 83 5.36 -4.39 29.04
N TYR A 84 4.80 -3.46 28.24
CA TYR A 84 5.27 -3.19 26.88
C TYR A 84 6.13 -1.92 26.86
N ASP A 85 7.29 -2.03 26.21
CA ASP A 85 8.14 -0.87 25.95
C ASP A 85 7.56 -0.02 24.84
N MET A 86 6.90 -0.66 23.85
CA MET A 86 6.22 0.01 22.75
C MET A 86 4.84 -0.60 22.52
N LEU A 87 3.86 0.26 22.23
CA LEU A 87 2.55 -0.14 21.74
C LEU A 87 2.28 0.59 20.44
N PHE A 88 1.97 -0.16 19.40
CA PHE A 88 1.39 0.37 18.16
C PHE A 88 -0.10 0.08 18.16
N TYR A 89 -0.90 1.05 17.73
CA TYR A 89 -2.27 0.74 17.35
C TYR A 89 -2.70 1.49 16.11
N VAL A 90 -3.45 0.78 15.25
CA VAL A 90 -4.09 1.35 14.07
C VAL A 90 -5.40 1.96 14.52
N THR A 91 -5.59 3.26 14.26
CA THR A 91 -6.81 3.94 14.71
C THR A 91 -7.97 3.69 13.77
N ASP A 92 -9.11 3.37 14.37
CA ASP A 92 -10.45 3.34 13.74
C ASP A 92 -11.31 4.56 14.13
N GLY A 93 -10.68 5.59 14.70
CA GLY A 93 -11.33 6.78 15.26
C GLY A 93 -11.58 6.68 16.77
N SER A 94 -11.35 5.53 17.38
CA SER A 94 -11.39 5.39 18.84
C SER A 94 -10.00 5.59 19.47
N TYR A 95 -9.98 6.24 20.63
CA TYR A 95 -8.76 6.57 21.36
C TYR A 95 -8.85 6.13 22.82
N PHE A 96 -7.75 5.66 23.36
CA PHE A 96 -7.64 5.17 24.73
C PHE A 96 -6.35 5.67 25.39
N VAL A 97 -6.34 5.64 26.74
CA VAL A 97 -5.12 5.89 27.52
C VAL A 97 -4.26 4.64 27.49
N SER A 98 -2.99 4.80 27.16
CA SER A 98 -1.99 3.74 27.19
C SER A 98 -1.06 3.92 28.39
N SER A 99 -0.64 2.81 28.98
CA SER A 99 0.40 2.73 30.02
C SER A 99 1.69 2.07 29.51
N ALA A 100 1.78 1.79 28.21
CA ALA A 100 3.05 1.38 27.60
C ALA A 100 4.06 2.54 27.68
N ARG A 101 5.34 2.23 27.71
CA ARG A 101 6.41 3.24 27.83
C ARG A 101 6.42 4.23 26.68
N LYS A 102 6.23 3.74 25.43
CA LYS A 102 6.01 4.55 24.22
C LYS A 102 4.74 4.04 23.53
N THR A 103 3.91 4.92 23.02
CA THR A 103 2.70 4.55 22.26
C THR A 103 2.67 5.28 20.93
N TYR A 104 2.46 4.52 19.89
CA TYR A 104 2.40 4.99 18.49
C TYR A 104 1.03 4.73 17.89
N ILE A 105 0.43 5.78 17.33
CA ILE A 105 -0.86 5.71 16.64
C ILE A 105 -0.56 5.66 15.14
N PHE A 106 -0.83 4.53 14.52
CA PHE A 106 -0.56 4.33 13.10
C PHE A 106 -1.74 4.79 12.26
N CYS A 107 -1.50 5.78 11.41
CA CYS A 107 -2.47 6.48 10.59
C CYS A 107 -2.35 6.01 9.13
N MET A 108 -3.24 5.13 8.69
CA MET A 108 -3.22 4.57 7.35
C MET A 108 -4.11 5.32 6.36
N VAL A 109 -5.26 5.78 6.82
CA VAL A 109 -6.31 6.36 5.96
C VAL A 109 -6.49 7.84 6.29
N PRO A 110 -6.35 8.76 5.33
CA PRO A 110 -6.55 10.18 5.56
C PRO A 110 -8.04 10.57 5.55
N ASP A 111 -8.83 9.99 6.44
CA ASP A 111 -10.21 10.39 6.69
C ASP A 111 -10.28 11.24 7.96
N LYS A 112 -10.60 12.52 7.79
CA LYS A 112 -10.67 13.48 8.90
C LYS A 112 -11.57 13.03 10.06
N LYS A 113 -12.57 12.20 9.79
CA LYS A 113 -13.48 11.66 10.81
C LYS A 113 -12.76 10.75 11.80
N LEU A 114 -11.73 10.03 11.37
CA LEU A 114 -10.92 9.15 12.22
C LEU A 114 -10.06 9.95 13.22
N TYR A 115 -9.78 11.22 12.93
CA TYR A 115 -8.84 12.06 13.69
C TYR A 115 -9.55 13.18 14.45
N ASN A 116 -10.73 12.89 15.02
CA ASN A 116 -11.44 13.86 15.85
C ASN A 116 -10.71 14.05 17.20
N MET A 117 -9.85 15.09 17.27
CA MET A 117 -9.07 15.45 18.46
C MET A 117 -9.82 16.45 19.35
N ASN A 118 -10.99 16.05 19.86
CA ASN A 118 -11.64 16.76 20.97
C ASN A 118 -10.79 16.72 22.25
N LEU A 119 -11.14 17.48 23.26
CA LEU A 119 -10.37 17.59 24.52
C LEU A 119 -10.14 16.23 25.17
N ALA A 120 -11.14 15.35 25.16
CA ALA A 120 -11.02 14.01 25.73
C ALA A 120 -10.01 13.13 24.95
N ASN A 121 -10.05 13.16 23.63
CA ASN A 121 -9.12 12.41 22.80
C ASN A 121 -7.70 12.97 22.90
N ARG A 122 -7.53 14.29 22.94
CA ARG A 122 -6.22 14.93 23.21
C ARG A 122 -5.64 14.48 24.55
N ALA A 123 -6.46 14.45 25.61
CA ALA A 123 -6.02 13.98 26.91
C ALA A 123 -5.61 12.48 26.88
N LYS A 124 -6.37 11.63 26.18
CA LYS A 124 -6.05 10.20 26.03
C LYS A 124 -4.74 9.96 25.30
N THR A 125 -4.41 10.80 24.31
CA THR A 125 -3.25 10.63 23.42
C THR A 125 -2.07 11.54 23.74
N ALA A 126 -2.11 12.25 24.88
CA ALA A 126 -1.10 13.24 25.26
C ALA A 126 0.34 12.71 25.29
N HIS A 127 0.51 11.40 25.53
CA HIS A 127 1.80 10.71 25.54
C HIS A 127 1.99 9.77 24.34
N SER A 128 1.17 9.92 23.31
CA SER A 128 1.26 9.11 22.08
C SER A 128 1.86 9.92 20.96
N GLN A 129 2.56 9.23 20.05
CA GLN A 129 3.09 9.80 18.82
C GLN A 129 2.28 9.26 17.64
N PHE A 130 2.03 10.11 16.64
CA PHE A 130 1.36 9.72 15.42
C PHE A 130 2.38 9.32 14.36
N ILE A 131 2.15 8.20 13.68
CA ILE A 131 2.95 7.72 12.55
C ILE A 131 2.04 7.62 11.34
N SER A 132 2.48 8.13 10.20
CA SER A 132 1.77 8.01 8.92
C SER A 132 2.49 7.07 7.96
N ASN A 133 1.72 6.49 7.04
CA ASN A 133 2.22 5.53 6.05
C ASN A 133 2.75 6.16 4.76
N SER A 134 2.54 7.47 4.57
CA SER A 134 2.95 8.20 3.36
C SER A 134 3.10 9.69 3.65
N ILE A 135 3.82 10.40 2.80
CA ILE A 135 3.92 11.87 2.88
C ILE A 135 2.56 12.50 2.60
N PHE A 136 1.77 11.96 1.66
CA PHE A 136 0.40 12.44 1.39
C PHE A 136 -0.48 12.41 2.65
N THR A 137 -0.52 11.26 3.34
CA THR A 137 -1.25 11.14 4.61
C THR A 137 -0.67 12.06 5.67
N ASN A 138 0.67 12.16 5.77
CA ASN A 138 1.36 13.04 6.72
C ASN A 138 0.91 14.50 6.56
N ASN A 139 0.99 15.01 5.34
CA ASN A 139 0.64 16.40 5.02
C ASN A 139 -0.82 16.74 5.34
N LEU A 140 -1.74 15.78 5.15
CA LEU A 140 -3.15 15.95 5.52
C LEU A 140 -3.36 15.97 7.03
N LEU A 141 -2.68 15.09 7.77
CA LEU A 141 -2.74 15.05 9.22
C LEU A 141 -2.17 16.34 9.85
N GLU A 142 -1.09 16.88 9.28
CA GLU A 142 -0.55 18.19 9.71
C GLU A 142 -1.54 19.33 9.51
N LYS A 143 -2.24 19.37 8.37
CA LYS A 143 -3.34 20.33 8.13
C LYS A 143 -4.47 20.21 9.16
N TRP A 144 -4.64 19.04 9.78
CA TRP A 144 -5.62 18.80 10.85
C TRP A 144 -5.03 18.99 12.26
N SER A 145 -3.86 19.64 12.36
CA SER A 145 -3.16 19.93 13.62
C SER A 145 -2.70 18.67 14.39
N LEU A 146 -2.40 17.62 13.65
CA LEU A 146 -1.64 16.46 14.13
C LEU A 146 -0.20 16.61 13.62
N HIS A 147 0.75 16.08 14.38
CA HIS A 147 2.17 16.15 14.00
C HIS A 147 2.73 14.72 13.85
N PRO A 148 2.36 14.01 12.78
CA PRO A 148 2.85 12.66 12.57
C PRO A 148 4.29 12.66 12.04
N THR A 149 4.97 11.53 12.23
CA THR A 149 6.21 11.21 11.54
C THR A 149 5.90 10.16 10.46
N ALA A 150 6.33 10.39 9.24
CA ALA A 150 6.11 9.42 8.17
C ALA A 150 7.15 8.30 8.22
N ILE A 151 6.68 7.05 8.28
CA ILE A 151 7.48 5.86 8.01
C ILE A 151 6.97 5.27 6.70
N LEU A 152 7.72 5.46 5.63
CA LEU A 152 7.35 4.93 4.32
C LEU A 152 7.65 3.42 4.27
N PRO A 153 6.79 2.59 3.63
CA PRO A 153 7.04 1.16 3.51
C PRO A 153 8.20 0.85 2.57
N TYR A 154 8.58 -0.42 2.49
CA TYR A 154 9.52 -0.92 1.49
C TYR A 154 8.83 -1.71 0.39
N ILE A 155 9.51 -1.83 -0.73
CA ILE A 155 9.17 -2.74 -1.84
C ILE A 155 10.04 -3.99 -1.71
N ALA A 156 9.42 -5.16 -1.84
CA ALA A 156 10.11 -6.43 -1.67
C ALA A 156 11.20 -6.62 -2.74
N GLU A 157 12.28 -7.30 -2.35
CA GLU A 157 13.46 -7.48 -3.20
C GLU A 157 13.17 -8.21 -4.51
N GLU A 158 12.16 -9.08 -4.53
CA GLU A 158 11.72 -9.79 -5.73
C GLU A 158 11.28 -8.85 -6.86
N PHE A 159 10.86 -7.61 -6.54
CA PHE A 159 10.59 -6.58 -7.54
C PHE A 159 11.83 -5.76 -7.91
N ILE A 160 12.75 -5.56 -6.97
CA ILE A 160 13.92 -4.66 -7.13
C ILE A 160 15.12 -5.40 -7.75
N ASN A 161 15.49 -6.54 -7.19
CA ASN A 161 16.76 -7.21 -7.46
C ASN A 161 16.67 -8.34 -8.50
N THR A 162 15.49 -8.58 -9.05
CA THR A 162 15.36 -9.63 -10.05
C THR A 162 15.83 -9.10 -11.42
N PRO A 163 16.93 -9.63 -11.97
CA PRO A 163 17.28 -9.35 -13.36
C PRO A 163 16.05 -9.67 -14.20
N ALA A 164 15.79 -8.86 -15.23
CA ALA A 164 14.66 -9.08 -16.13
C ALA A 164 14.72 -10.53 -16.65
N ARG A 165 14.04 -11.44 -15.96
CA ARG A 165 13.99 -12.88 -16.33
C ARG A 165 13.27 -13.08 -17.64
N TYR A 166 12.43 -12.09 -18.00
CA TYR A 166 11.56 -12.16 -19.17
C TYR A 166 11.71 -10.88 -19.98
N PRO A 167 11.76 -10.98 -21.32
CA PRO A 167 11.59 -9.81 -22.16
C PRO A 167 10.22 -9.18 -21.85
N LYS A 168 10.15 -7.85 -21.87
CA LYS A 168 8.87 -7.15 -21.69
C LYS A 168 7.91 -7.55 -22.82
N GLU A 169 6.73 -7.97 -22.43
CA GLU A 169 5.64 -8.34 -23.30
C GLU A 169 4.72 -7.13 -23.56
N ARG A 170 3.89 -7.21 -24.59
CA ARG A 170 2.89 -6.19 -24.92
C ARG A 170 1.71 -6.23 -23.95
N ILE A 171 2.02 -6.09 -22.67
CA ILE A 171 1.07 -6.11 -21.57
C ILE A 171 0.98 -4.72 -20.94
N ILE A 172 -0.25 -4.25 -20.75
CA ILE A 172 -0.60 -3.19 -19.81
C ILE A 172 -1.15 -3.86 -18.56
N LEU A 173 -0.49 -3.68 -17.43
CA LEU A 173 -0.87 -4.28 -16.14
C LEU A 173 -1.56 -3.24 -15.27
N SER A 174 -2.61 -3.64 -14.57
CA SER A 174 -3.22 -2.88 -13.48
C SER A 174 -3.46 -3.81 -12.29
N VAL A 175 -2.95 -3.44 -11.12
CA VAL A 175 -3.00 -4.28 -9.91
C VAL A 175 -3.74 -3.59 -8.80
N GLY A 176 -4.65 -4.32 -8.18
CA GLY A 176 -5.34 -3.90 -6.99
C GLY A 176 -6.64 -4.67 -6.76
N ARG A 177 -7.09 -4.70 -5.51
CA ARG A 177 -8.30 -5.40 -5.11
C ARG A 177 -9.48 -5.03 -6.02
N PHE A 178 -10.26 -6.03 -6.41
CA PHE A 178 -11.51 -5.85 -7.16
C PHE A 178 -12.62 -5.33 -6.25
N PHE A 179 -12.53 -4.06 -5.90
CA PHE A 179 -13.36 -3.42 -4.89
C PHE A 179 -13.85 -2.06 -5.39
N PRO A 180 -15.19 -1.82 -5.46
CA PRO A 180 -15.74 -0.61 -6.10
C PRO A 180 -15.84 0.60 -5.18
N HIS A 181 -15.57 0.44 -3.87
CA HIS A 181 -15.76 1.49 -2.87
C HIS A 181 -14.47 2.27 -2.60
N LEU A 182 -14.21 2.67 -1.36
CA LEU A 182 -13.06 3.47 -0.93
C LEU A 182 -11.76 3.08 -1.65
N HIS A 183 -11.01 4.06 -2.15
CA HIS A 183 -9.77 3.89 -2.93
C HIS A 183 -9.85 2.80 -4.02
N SER A 184 -11.01 2.74 -4.69
CA SER A 184 -11.22 1.86 -5.85
C SER A 184 -10.12 2.03 -6.88
N LYS A 185 -9.65 0.92 -7.45
CA LYS A 185 -8.62 0.95 -8.52
C LYS A 185 -9.19 1.23 -9.90
N ARG A 186 -10.51 1.46 -10.00
CA ARG A 186 -11.23 1.86 -11.20
C ARG A 186 -10.89 1.00 -12.42
N GLN A 187 -10.91 -0.31 -12.22
CA GLN A 187 -10.73 -1.29 -13.30
C GLN A 187 -11.77 -1.10 -14.43
N ASP A 188 -12.94 -0.58 -14.11
CA ASP A 188 -13.99 -0.20 -15.07
C ASP A 188 -13.49 0.85 -16.08
N ILE A 189 -12.72 1.85 -15.61
CA ILE A 189 -12.12 2.87 -16.46
C ILE A 189 -10.97 2.30 -17.27
N ALA A 190 -10.12 1.47 -16.65
CA ALA A 190 -9.02 0.81 -17.35
C ALA A 190 -9.54 -0.01 -18.55
N ILE A 191 -10.60 -0.81 -18.37
CA ILE A 191 -11.23 -1.58 -19.45
C ILE A 191 -11.72 -0.66 -20.58
N LYS A 192 -12.52 0.36 -20.23
CA LYS A 192 -13.10 1.29 -21.21
C LYS A 192 -12.00 2.01 -22.02
N TRP A 193 -10.97 2.50 -21.34
CA TRP A 193 -9.91 3.26 -21.99
C TRP A 193 -8.96 2.36 -22.79
N PHE A 194 -8.73 1.13 -22.34
CA PHE A 194 -7.95 0.18 -23.12
C PHE A 194 -8.61 -0.15 -24.48
N SER A 195 -9.92 -0.43 -24.47
CA SER A 195 -10.65 -0.67 -25.72
C SER A 195 -10.63 0.55 -26.67
N GLN A 196 -10.62 1.76 -26.11
CA GLN A 196 -10.50 3.00 -26.91
C GLN A 196 -9.07 3.25 -27.38
N LEU A 197 -8.06 2.93 -26.56
CA LEU A 197 -6.64 3.02 -26.92
C LEU A 197 -6.36 2.20 -28.18
N LYS A 198 -6.77 0.93 -28.21
CA LYS A 198 -6.59 0.03 -29.38
C LYS A 198 -7.25 0.53 -30.65
N LYS A 199 -8.40 1.23 -30.52
CA LYS A 199 -9.12 1.81 -31.66
C LYS A 199 -8.45 3.08 -32.20
N GLN A 200 -7.89 3.91 -31.32
CA GLN A 200 -7.34 5.21 -31.67
C GLN A 200 -5.85 5.15 -32.02
N LEU A 201 -5.11 4.20 -31.45
CA LEU A 201 -3.66 4.06 -31.61
C LEU A 201 -3.32 2.63 -32.11
N PRO A 202 -3.14 2.44 -33.43
CA PRO A 202 -2.94 1.12 -34.01
C PRO A 202 -1.74 0.33 -33.48
N GLU A 203 -0.71 1.02 -32.99
CA GLU A 203 0.48 0.41 -32.39
C GLU A 203 0.19 -0.36 -31.09
N PHE A 204 -0.97 -0.11 -30.47
CA PHE A 204 -1.44 -0.85 -29.30
C PHE A 204 -2.41 -1.99 -29.63
N LYS A 205 -2.67 -2.27 -30.91
CA LYS A 205 -3.62 -3.31 -31.33
C LYS A 205 -3.32 -4.68 -30.73
N ASP A 206 -2.04 -5.06 -30.65
CA ASP A 206 -1.59 -6.36 -30.16
C ASP A 206 -1.29 -6.36 -28.64
N PHE A 207 -1.62 -5.30 -27.92
CA PHE A 207 -1.48 -5.27 -26.48
C PHE A 207 -2.63 -5.98 -25.80
N THR A 208 -2.34 -6.52 -24.60
CA THR A 208 -3.34 -7.09 -23.70
C THR A 208 -3.39 -6.26 -22.40
N LEU A 209 -4.59 -6.15 -21.82
CA LEU A 209 -4.79 -5.56 -20.51
C LEU A 209 -4.92 -6.67 -19.46
N HIS A 210 -4.00 -6.73 -18.52
CA HIS A 210 -4.05 -7.65 -17.39
C HIS A 210 -4.51 -6.93 -16.14
N LEU A 211 -5.63 -7.38 -15.57
CA LEU A 211 -6.20 -6.90 -14.32
C LEU A 211 -5.93 -7.94 -13.24
N ALA A 212 -5.07 -7.64 -12.27
CA ALA A 212 -4.71 -8.57 -11.21
C ALA A 212 -5.10 -8.03 -9.83
N GLY A 213 -5.58 -8.92 -8.95
CA GLY A 213 -5.93 -8.51 -7.60
C GLY A 213 -6.69 -9.55 -6.80
N SER A 214 -6.88 -9.24 -5.53
CA SER A 214 -7.71 -10.03 -4.65
C SER A 214 -9.19 -9.71 -4.83
N ALA A 215 -10.02 -10.72 -4.64
CA ALA A 215 -11.47 -10.62 -4.61
C ALA A 215 -12.03 -11.49 -3.49
N THR A 216 -12.96 -10.96 -2.74
CA THR A 216 -13.72 -11.68 -1.71
C THR A 216 -15.10 -12.04 -2.22
N SER A 217 -15.87 -12.80 -1.43
CA SER A 217 -17.27 -13.11 -1.75
C SER A 217 -18.13 -11.86 -1.93
N GLY A 218 -17.82 -10.76 -1.25
CA GLY A 218 -18.53 -9.48 -1.36
C GLY A 218 -18.22 -8.73 -2.67
N ASP A 219 -17.12 -9.05 -3.34
CA ASP A 219 -16.66 -8.33 -4.54
C ASP A 219 -17.21 -8.96 -5.85
N LYS A 220 -17.94 -10.09 -5.77
CA LYS A 220 -18.42 -10.86 -6.94
C LYS A 220 -19.27 -10.06 -7.91
N ASN A 221 -20.11 -9.15 -7.41
CA ASN A 221 -20.98 -8.34 -8.28
C ASN A 221 -20.13 -7.38 -9.12
N TYR A 222 -19.16 -6.73 -8.52
CA TYR A 222 -18.25 -5.84 -9.26
C TYR A 222 -17.43 -6.61 -10.29
N LEU A 223 -16.89 -7.77 -9.94
CA LEU A 223 -16.21 -8.63 -10.91
C LEU A 223 -17.09 -9.04 -12.08
N LYS A 224 -18.36 -9.37 -11.81
CA LYS A 224 -19.34 -9.68 -12.87
C LYS A 224 -19.57 -8.48 -13.80
N GLU A 225 -19.70 -7.29 -13.26
CA GLU A 225 -19.81 -6.04 -14.05
C GLU A 225 -18.58 -5.81 -14.93
N LEU A 226 -17.35 -5.98 -14.38
CA LEU A 226 -16.11 -5.84 -15.14
C LEU A 226 -16.03 -6.87 -16.28
N ARG A 227 -16.40 -8.13 -16.02
CA ARG A 227 -16.44 -9.19 -17.05
C ARG A 227 -17.46 -8.90 -18.15
N LEU A 228 -18.63 -8.31 -17.81
CA LEU A 228 -19.59 -7.86 -18.80
C LEU A 228 -19.06 -6.71 -19.65
N LEU A 229 -18.32 -5.77 -19.06
CA LEU A 229 -17.66 -4.67 -19.80
C LEU A 229 -16.62 -5.16 -20.80
N SER A 230 -16.00 -6.30 -20.55
CA SER A 230 -14.94 -6.89 -21.38
C SER A 230 -15.40 -8.09 -22.21
N ALA A 231 -16.69 -8.44 -22.22
CA ALA A 231 -17.22 -9.69 -22.76
C ALA A 231 -16.92 -9.95 -24.25
N HIS A 232 -16.50 -8.94 -25.00
CA HIS A 232 -16.21 -9.05 -26.44
C HIS A 232 -14.74 -8.68 -26.77
N ASP A 233 -13.86 -8.71 -25.77
CA ASP A 233 -12.43 -8.39 -25.96
C ASP A 233 -11.54 -9.40 -25.20
N ASP A 234 -11.15 -10.48 -25.89
CA ASP A 234 -10.31 -11.55 -25.35
C ASP A 234 -8.88 -11.05 -24.97
N SER A 235 -8.53 -9.82 -25.33
CA SER A 235 -7.27 -9.21 -24.93
C SER A 235 -7.30 -8.61 -23.51
N ILE A 236 -8.42 -8.73 -22.80
CA ILE A 236 -8.56 -8.33 -21.39
C ILE A 236 -8.56 -9.57 -20.51
N VAL A 237 -7.54 -9.72 -19.67
CA VAL A 237 -7.28 -10.91 -18.86
C VAL A 237 -7.43 -10.58 -17.36
N PHE A 238 -8.22 -11.37 -16.65
CA PHE A 238 -8.42 -11.26 -15.21
C PHE A 238 -7.56 -12.28 -14.46
N HIS A 239 -6.87 -11.81 -13.44
CA HIS A 239 -6.04 -12.59 -12.54
C HIS A 239 -6.55 -12.42 -11.10
N GLU A 240 -7.50 -13.25 -10.70
CA GLU A 240 -8.13 -13.21 -9.38
C GLU A 240 -7.37 -14.10 -8.40
N ASN A 241 -7.02 -13.56 -7.23
CA ASN A 241 -6.44 -14.31 -6.12
C ASN A 241 -5.23 -15.19 -6.52
N ILE A 242 -4.38 -14.67 -7.42
CA ILE A 242 -3.19 -15.38 -7.88
C ILE A 242 -2.12 -15.43 -6.77
N SER A 243 -1.19 -16.38 -6.90
CA SER A 243 -0.06 -16.48 -5.98
C SER A 243 0.86 -15.26 -6.09
N TYR A 244 1.63 -15.01 -5.04
CA TYR A 244 2.61 -13.93 -5.01
C TYR A 244 3.63 -14.04 -6.15
N GLU A 245 4.16 -15.25 -6.42
CA GLU A 245 5.13 -15.50 -7.49
C GLU A 245 4.53 -15.17 -8.87
N LYS A 246 3.25 -15.51 -9.07
CA LYS A 246 2.54 -15.17 -10.32
C LYS A 246 2.36 -13.67 -10.47
N LEU A 247 2.06 -12.96 -9.37
CA LEU A 247 1.96 -11.50 -9.36
C LEU A 247 3.32 -10.86 -9.72
N VAL A 248 4.41 -11.29 -9.09
CA VAL A 248 5.77 -10.82 -9.42
C VAL A 248 6.09 -11.06 -10.89
N SER A 249 5.77 -12.25 -11.43
CA SER A 249 5.97 -12.59 -12.85
C SER A 249 5.21 -11.65 -13.78
N LEU A 250 3.96 -11.28 -13.44
CA LEU A 250 3.17 -10.31 -14.23
C LEU A 250 3.82 -8.92 -14.27
N TYR A 251 4.29 -8.41 -13.14
CA TYR A 251 5.01 -7.14 -13.11
C TYR A 251 6.31 -7.20 -13.92
N GLN A 252 7.05 -8.30 -13.83
CA GLN A 252 8.31 -8.47 -14.57
C GLN A 252 8.09 -8.53 -16.08
N SER A 253 6.99 -9.14 -16.56
CA SER A 253 6.68 -9.26 -17.99
C SER A 253 5.98 -8.03 -18.57
N ALA A 254 5.19 -7.30 -17.79
CA ALA A 254 4.43 -6.16 -18.30
C ALA A 254 5.32 -5.00 -18.77
N GLN A 255 5.01 -4.43 -19.93
CA GLN A 255 5.71 -3.26 -20.46
C GLN A 255 5.22 -1.97 -19.81
N TYR A 256 3.91 -1.86 -19.64
CA TYR A 256 3.24 -0.68 -19.06
C TYR A 256 2.43 -1.05 -17.84
N TYR A 257 2.30 -0.09 -16.94
CA TYR A 257 1.45 -0.20 -15.76
C TYR A 257 0.49 0.98 -15.72
N TRP A 258 -0.80 0.71 -15.49
CA TRP A 258 -1.85 1.71 -15.34
C TRP A 258 -2.42 1.74 -13.94
N HIS A 259 -2.58 2.94 -13.39
CA HIS A 259 -3.16 3.16 -12.07
C HIS A 259 -4.21 4.27 -12.10
N PHE A 260 -5.45 3.93 -11.75
CA PHE A 260 -6.59 4.86 -11.83
C PHE A 260 -7.18 5.21 -10.46
N ALA A 261 -6.58 4.81 -9.33
CA ALA A 261 -7.14 5.15 -8.02
C ALA A 261 -7.21 6.66 -7.85
N GLY A 262 -8.36 7.13 -7.37
CA GLY A 262 -8.66 8.57 -7.26
C GLY A 262 -9.26 9.21 -8.53
N PHE A 263 -9.47 8.45 -9.61
CA PHE A 263 -10.14 8.97 -10.81
C PHE A 263 -11.55 9.47 -10.48
N ASP A 264 -11.88 10.70 -10.92
CA ASP A 264 -13.13 11.42 -10.63
C ASP A 264 -13.36 11.72 -9.13
N VAL A 265 -12.31 11.70 -8.31
CA VAL A 265 -12.39 12.06 -6.89
C VAL A 265 -11.83 13.47 -6.68
N ASP A 266 -12.61 14.32 -6.03
CA ASP A 266 -12.08 15.57 -5.46
C ASP A 266 -11.30 15.23 -4.17
N GLU A 267 -9.98 15.17 -4.27
CA GLU A 267 -9.10 14.81 -3.15
C GLU A 267 -9.05 15.86 -2.04
N THR A 268 -9.55 17.07 -2.28
CA THR A 268 -9.63 18.13 -1.24
C THR A 268 -10.79 17.86 -0.28
N ILE A 269 -11.83 17.18 -0.78
CA ILE A 269 -13.04 16.83 -0.03
C ILE A 269 -12.97 15.37 0.46
N HIS A 270 -12.48 14.48 -0.39
CA HIS A 270 -12.45 13.03 -0.18
C HIS A 270 -11.06 12.42 -0.37
N PRO A 271 -10.04 12.86 0.40
CA PRO A 271 -8.69 12.30 0.28
C PRO A 271 -8.64 10.79 0.58
N GLU A 272 -9.54 10.30 1.43
CA GLU A 272 -9.66 8.88 1.78
C GLU A 272 -10.05 7.98 0.60
N LYS A 273 -10.55 8.55 -0.51
CA LYS A 273 -10.95 7.81 -1.72
C LYS A 273 -9.84 7.75 -2.77
N THR A 274 -8.71 8.40 -2.54
CA THR A 274 -7.57 8.38 -3.45
C THR A 274 -6.58 7.26 -3.06
N GLU A 275 -5.50 7.10 -3.82
CA GLU A 275 -4.38 6.26 -3.40
C GLU A 275 -3.57 6.97 -2.31
N HIS A 276 -3.38 6.34 -1.16
CA HIS A 276 -2.71 6.99 -0.04
C HIS A 276 -1.19 7.00 -0.18
N LEU A 277 -0.61 5.93 -0.73
CA LEU A 277 0.80 5.86 -1.08
C LEU A 277 0.98 5.45 -2.53
N GLY A 278 0.64 4.23 -2.89
CA GLY A 278 0.84 3.63 -4.20
C GLY A 278 1.91 2.54 -4.20
N ILE A 279 1.75 1.52 -3.36
CA ILE A 279 2.66 0.36 -3.35
C ILE A 279 2.67 -0.31 -4.72
N ALA A 280 1.52 -0.56 -5.33
CA ALA A 280 1.44 -1.21 -6.63
C ALA A 280 2.11 -0.40 -7.78
N PRO A 281 1.97 0.93 -7.88
CA PRO A 281 2.83 1.74 -8.75
C PRO A 281 4.34 1.60 -8.48
N LEU A 282 4.75 1.55 -7.21
CA LEU A 282 6.17 1.38 -6.84
C LEU A 282 6.69 -0.01 -7.24
N GLU A 283 5.90 -1.08 -7.04
CA GLU A 283 6.21 -2.44 -7.51
C GLU A 283 6.39 -2.48 -9.03
N ALA A 284 5.52 -1.77 -9.77
CA ALA A 284 5.63 -1.63 -11.22
C ALA A 284 6.93 -0.90 -11.63
N MET A 285 7.25 0.21 -10.97
CA MET A 285 8.48 0.97 -11.19
C MET A 285 9.72 0.14 -10.88
N ALA A 286 9.73 -0.60 -9.79
CA ALA A 286 10.80 -1.51 -9.41
C ALA A 286 11.02 -2.61 -10.45
N SER A 287 9.93 -3.13 -11.00
CA SER A 287 9.94 -4.17 -12.05
C SER A 287 10.18 -3.64 -13.46
N ALA A 288 10.64 -2.38 -13.63
CA ALA A 288 10.84 -1.73 -14.92
C ALA A 288 9.60 -1.67 -15.82
N CYS A 289 8.40 -1.60 -15.26
CA CYS A 289 7.21 -1.18 -16.00
C CYS A 289 7.22 0.34 -16.14
N ILE A 290 6.88 0.86 -17.32
CA ILE A 290 6.65 2.30 -17.45
C ILE A 290 5.27 2.60 -16.86
N THR A 291 5.28 3.31 -15.75
CA THR A 291 4.09 3.55 -14.92
C THR A 291 3.37 4.81 -15.35
N PHE A 292 2.07 4.67 -15.62
CA PHE A 292 1.13 5.78 -15.85
C PHE A 292 0.11 5.76 -14.71
N ALA A 293 0.04 6.83 -13.93
CA ALA A 293 -0.89 6.92 -12.81
C ALA A 293 -1.77 8.17 -12.91
N TYR A 294 -3.02 8.03 -12.49
CA TYR A 294 -3.90 9.19 -12.36
C TYR A 294 -3.34 10.15 -11.31
N LYS A 295 -3.37 11.46 -11.61
CA LYS A 295 -2.74 12.52 -10.79
C LYS A 295 -3.55 12.82 -9.55
N ALA A 296 -3.62 11.87 -8.62
CA ALA A 296 -4.30 12.03 -7.33
C ALA A 296 -3.56 11.29 -6.22
N GLY A 297 -3.65 11.82 -5.00
CA GLY A 297 -3.10 11.17 -3.80
C GLY A 297 -1.59 10.98 -3.83
N GLY A 298 -1.14 9.87 -3.23
CA GLY A 298 0.26 9.49 -3.08
C GLY A 298 1.07 9.38 -4.38
N PRO A 299 0.54 8.88 -5.51
CA PRO A 299 1.27 8.86 -6.78
C PRO A 299 1.87 10.19 -7.21
N LYS A 300 1.28 11.34 -6.82
CA LYS A 300 1.83 12.67 -7.10
C LYS A 300 3.18 12.94 -6.43
N GLU A 301 3.47 12.23 -5.35
CA GLU A 301 4.72 12.36 -4.59
C GLU A 301 5.80 11.38 -5.07
N LEU A 302 5.39 10.32 -5.77
CA LEU A 302 6.25 9.24 -6.21
C LEU A 302 6.69 9.39 -7.66
N ILE A 303 5.82 9.98 -8.51
CA ILE A 303 6.01 10.00 -9.95
C ILE A 303 6.37 11.41 -10.43
N PHE A 304 7.54 11.52 -11.03
CA PHE A 304 8.05 12.74 -11.66
C PHE A 304 7.94 12.58 -13.19
N ASN A 305 7.01 13.32 -13.81
CA ASN A 305 6.68 13.21 -15.22
C ASN A 305 7.91 13.16 -16.15
N GLY A 306 7.98 12.12 -16.97
CA GLY A 306 9.05 11.91 -17.96
C GLY A 306 10.39 11.46 -17.35
N ARG A 307 10.52 11.36 -16.03
CA ARG A 307 11.75 10.93 -15.35
C ARG A 307 11.66 9.48 -14.88
N ASN A 308 10.67 9.15 -14.05
CA ASN A 308 10.49 7.81 -13.48
C ASN A 308 9.09 7.22 -13.72
N GLY A 309 8.24 7.92 -14.47
CA GLY A 309 6.87 7.55 -14.80
C GLY A 309 6.11 8.74 -15.35
N TYR A 310 4.81 8.61 -15.44
CA TYR A 310 3.92 9.62 -16.00
C TYR A 310 2.65 9.75 -15.17
N LEU A 311 2.26 11.01 -14.88
CA LEU A 311 0.98 11.34 -14.32
C LEU A 311 0.05 11.84 -15.41
N PHE A 312 -1.22 11.45 -15.36
CA PHE A 312 -2.25 11.93 -16.28
C PHE A 312 -3.50 12.40 -15.52
N GLU A 313 -4.23 13.34 -16.10
CA GLU A 313 -5.45 13.92 -15.54
C GLU A 313 -6.70 13.47 -16.32
N ASP A 314 -6.52 13.12 -17.61
CA ASP A 314 -7.60 12.66 -18.48
C ASP A 314 -7.13 11.63 -19.50
N GLN A 315 -8.07 11.10 -20.27
CA GLN A 315 -7.83 10.10 -21.28
C GLN A 315 -6.95 10.60 -22.43
N LYS A 316 -7.16 11.85 -22.89
CA LYS A 316 -6.41 12.43 -24.00
C LYS A 316 -4.93 12.53 -23.64
N GLN A 317 -4.66 12.98 -22.40
CA GLN A 317 -3.30 13.07 -21.88
C GLN A 317 -2.65 11.69 -21.76
N LEU A 318 -3.38 10.69 -21.21
CA LEU A 318 -2.85 9.33 -21.14
C LEU A 318 -2.49 8.79 -22.51
N PHE A 319 -3.38 8.90 -23.50
CA PHE A 319 -3.14 8.39 -24.85
C PHE A 319 -1.99 9.12 -25.54
N PHE A 320 -1.91 10.42 -25.38
CA PHE A 320 -0.81 11.21 -25.90
C PHE A 320 0.55 10.76 -25.30
N LEU A 321 0.62 10.62 -23.99
CA LEU A 321 1.82 10.15 -23.30
C LEU A 321 2.19 8.73 -23.70
N MET A 322 1.23 7.82 -23.79
CA MET A 322 1.41 6.43 -24.23
C MET A 322 2.01 6.39 -25.65
N HIS A 323 1.41 7.15 -26.58
CA HIS A 323 1.90 7.25 -27.96
C HIS A 323 3.35 7.75 -28.01
N GLN A 324 3.64 8.89 -27.36
CA GLN A 324 4.98 9.48 -27.36
C GLN A 324 6.03 8.52 -26.78
N VAL A 325 5.73 7.90 -25.65
CA VAL A 325 6.64 6.97 -25.00
C VAL A 325 6.85 5.71 -25.84
N HIS A 326 5.79 5.19 -26.45
CA HIS A 326 5.87 3.97 -27.27
C HIS A 326 6.79 4.16 -28.48
N GLN A 327 6.76 5.33 -29.10
CA GLN A 327 7.61 5.67 -30.26
C GLN A 327 9.07 5.99 -29.88
N ASN A 328 9.42 6.09 -28.60
CA ASN A 328 10.75 6.51 -28.17
C ASN A 328 11.42 5.48 -27.24
N SER A 329 12.09 4.50 -27.83
CA SER A 329 12.79 3.44 -27.08
C SER A 329 13.89 3.97 -26.14
N LYS A 330 14.58 5.06 -26.53
CA LYS A 330 15.58 5.70 -25.68
C LYS A 330 14.95 6.27 -24.41
N GLN A 331 13.82 6.97 -24.55
CA GLN A 331 13.06 7.51 -23.42
C GLN A 331 12.53 6.40 -22.51
N GLN A 332 12.00 5.31 -23.10
CA GLN A 332 11.56 4.14 -22.34
C GLN A 332 12.67 3.60 -21.43
N ASN A 333 13.88 3.43 -21.95
CA ASN A 333 15.01 2.91 -21.18
C ASN A 333 15.44 3.86 -20.07
N ILE A 334 15.45 5.17 -20.33
CA ILE A 334 15.76 6.19 -19.31
C ILE A 334 14.73 6.14 -18.18
N VAL A 335 13.44 6.14 -18.50
CA VAL A 335 12.36 6.13 -17.49
C VAL A 335 12.42 4.86 -16.66
N LYS A 336 12.58 3.68 -17.28
CA LYS A 336 12.70 2.39 -16.58
C LYS A 336 13.88 2.40 -15.59
N ALA A 337 15.07 2.77 -16.05
CA ALA A 337 16.27 2.80 -15.21
C ALA A 337 16.14 3.79 -14.06
N THR A 338 15.59 4.99 -14.32
CA THR A 338 15.38 6.01 -13.30
C THR A 338 14.33 5.56 -12.27
N ALA A 339 13.25 4.88 -12.72
CA ALA A 339 12.22 4.35 -11.85
C ALA A 339 12.77 3.28 -10.90
N GLN A 340 13.50 2.31 -11.44
CA GLN A 340 14.14 1.26 -10.64
C GLN A 340 15.10 1.84 -9.60
N LYS A 341 15.98 2.75 -10.05
CA LYS A 341 16.93 3.42 -9.14
C LYS A 341 16.18 4.22 -8.04
N PHE A 342 15.14 4.95 -8.40
CA PHE A 342 14.33 5.69 -7.43
C PHE A 342 13.72 4.77 -6.36
N VAL A 343 13.18 3.61 -6.75
CA VAL A 343 12.60 2.66 -5.79
C VAL A 343 13.70 2.04 -4.94
N GLN A 344 14.82 1.64 -5.51
CA GLN A 344 15.94 1.08 -4.76
C GLN A 344 16.50 2.06 -3.73
N ASP A 345 16.72 3.32 -4.12
CA ASP A 345 17.32 4.35 -3.27
C ASP A 345 16.38 4.81 -2.14
N ASN A 346 15.05 4.66 -2.31
CA ASN A 346 14.07 5.23 -1.38
C ASN A 346 13.15 4.21 -0.70
N PHE A 347 13.03 3.00 -1.27
CA PHE A 347 12.06 2.00 -0.84
C PHE A 347 12.64 0.59 -0.73
N SER A 348 13.97 0.42 -0.67
CA SER A 348 14.58 -0.86 -0.31
C SER A 348 14.34 -1.20 1.16
N TYR A 349 14.52 -2.48 1.52
CA TYR A 349 14.33 -2.93 2.90
C TYR A 349 15.34 -2.26 3.85
N GLU A 350 16.59 -2.06 3.43
CA GLU A 350 17.61 -1.38 4.24
C GLU A 350 17.20 0.05 4.58
N VAL A 351 16.77 0.82 3.56
CA VAL A 351 16.30 2.20 3.76
C VAL A 351 15.07 2.25 4.68
N PHE A 352 14.17 1.29 4.54
CA PHE A 352 13.02 1.17 5.44
C PHE A 352 13.45 0.84 6.87
N ALA A 353 14.30 -0.15 7.06
CA ALA A 353 14.77 -0.56 8.38
C ALA A 353 15.49 0.59 9.09
N ASP A 354 16.32 1.36 8.38
CA ASP A 354 17.00 2.52 8.92
C ASP A 354 16.02 3.62 9.35
N ARG A 355 14.98 3.91 8.55
CA ARG A 355 13.91 4.84 8.94
C ARG A 355 13.17 4.39 10.20
N VAL A 356 12.85 3.10 10.29
CA VAL A 356 12.20 2.54 11.48
C VAL A 356 13.07 2.73 12.71
N LYS A 357 14.37 2.46 12.61
CA LYS A 357 15.33 2.65 13.71
C LYS A 357 15.46 4.11 14.11
N GLU A 358 15.64 5.01 13.15
CA GLU A 358 15.75 6.45 13.40
C GLU A 358 14.54 7.04 14.13
N VAL A 359 13.35 6.60 13.77
CA VAL A 359 12.10 7.14 14.35
C VAL A 359 11.78 6.50 15.71
N LEU A 360 12.08 5.21 15.91
CA LEU A 360 11.55 4.45 17.04
C LEU A 360 12.58 4.15 18.14
N LEU A 361 13.85 4.02 17.80
CA LEU A 361 14.90 3.61 18.73
C LEU A 361 15.75 4.76 19.23
#